data_784524d833e9d5a1f7464f5555095484
#
_entry.id   784524d833e9d5a1f7464f5555095484
#
_cell.length_a   1.000
_cell.length_b   1.000
_cell.length_c   1.000
_cell.angle_alpha   90.00
_cell.angle_beta   90.00
_cell.angle_gamma   90.00
#
_symmetry.space_group_name_H-M   'P 1'
#
loop_
_entity.id
_entity.type
_entity.pdbx_description
1 polymer ?
#
loop_
_entity_poly.entity_id
_entity_poly.type
_entity_poly.pdbx_seq_one_letter_code
_entity_poly.pdbx_strand_id
1 'polypeptide(L)'
;MKVIITGGGGFLGTQLARKLLQRGELTGPSGAPARIEQIVLLDALFHRPAEDARVRQIQGDISDRATVFAAIGRDAATAIFHLASMVSGECEERFDDALRVNLDGGRNVFEAARAAAGRPRVVFASSIAGYGGEAMQDPNTDRTKLTPRTTYGMTKAICELLVNDHSRKGHFDGRSARLPTVIIRPGKPNAAASSWASGMFREPLNGETCALPVRREQCHPMTGYRTVIDSLIGLHEVPESRLGDDRGYVLPAHRVTPNLAETVLRQVAGERGLTLGPIVDAFDARIQGIVSNWPVSVDGARAIALGLPQPPELKIIVEQYLEDFGQAPR
;
A
#
# COMPACT_ATOMS: atom_id res chain seq x y z
N MET A 1 10.70 18.15 -11.63
CA MET A 1 10.36 17.97 -10.20
C MET A 1 11.02 16.73 -9.64
N LYS A 2 11.20 16.68 -8.32
CA LYS A 2 11.71 15.52 -7.59
C LYS A 2 10.57 14.74 -6.95
N VAL A 3 10.61 13.41 -7.05
CA VAL A 3 9.66 12.52 -6.37
C VAL A 3 10.41 11.68 -5.33
N ILE A 4 9.91 11.64 -4.11
CA ILE A 4 10.45 10.81 -3.03
C ILE A 4 9.50 9.64 -2.78
N ILE A 5 10.03 8.43 -2.74
CA ILE A 5 9.28 7.22 -2.38
C ILE A 5 10.01 6.55 -1.21
N THR A 6 9.46 6.63 -0.02
CA THR A 6 9.95 5.83 1.10
C THR A 6 9.32 4.44 1.04
N GLY A 7 10.04 3.40 1.44
CA GLY A 7 9.65 2.02 1.12
C GLY A 7 9.90 1.69 -0.36
N GLY A 8 10.86 2.42 -1.00
CA GLY A 8 11.13 2.34 -2.43
C GLY A 8 11.78 1.03 -2.89
N GLY A 9 12.40 0.26 -1.99
CA GLY A 9 12.92 -1.09 -2.26
C GLY A 9 11.85 -2.19 -2.15
N GLY A 10 10.69 -1.88 -1.55
CA GLY A 10 9.56 -2.78 -1.43
C GLY A 10 8.78 -2.96 -2.75
N PHE A 11 7.85 -3.93 -2.74
CA PHE A 11 7.06 -4.25 -3.93
C PHE A 11 6.28 -3.05 -4.49
N LEU A 12 5.44 -2.41 -3.67
CA LEU A 12 4.64 -1.26 -4.12
C LEU A 12 5.52 -0.07 -4.49
N GLY A 13 6.58 0.21 -3.72
CA GLY A 13 7.50 1.32 -4.02
C GLY A 13 8.20 1.16 -5.36
N THR A 14 8.65 -0.05 -5.68
CA THR A 14 9.27 -0.37 -6.97
C THR A 14 8.27 -0.24 -8.13
N GLN A 15 7.03 -0.75 -7.97
CA GLN A 15 5.99 -0.63 -9.01
C GLN A 15 5.57 0.83 -9.22
N LEU A 16 5.44 1.60 -8.13
CA LEU A 16 5.13 3.02 -8.19
C LEU A 16 6.23 3.79 -8.94
N ALA A 17 7.49 3.54 -8.62
CA ALA A 17 8.62 4.18 -9.31
C ALA A 17 8.59 3.87 -10.82
N ARG A 18 8.39 2.60 -11.20
CA ARG A 18 8.27 2.18 -12.61
C ARG A 18 7.15 2.92 -13.33
N LYS A 19 5.95 2.99 -12.73
CA LYS A 19 4.80 3.67 -13.33
C LYS A 19 5.04 5.16 -13.48
N LEU A 20 5.68 5.81 -12.49
CA LEU A 20 6.04 7.23 -12.54
C LEU A 20 7.09 7.54 -13.60
N LEU A 21 8.09 6.66 -13.78
CA LEU A 21 9.07 6.79 -14.86
C LEU A 21 8.44 6.70 -16.25
N GLN A 22 7.47 5.79 -16.44
CA GLN A 22 6.70 5.64 -17.67
C GLN A 22 5.82 6.87 -17.94
N ARG A 23 5.17 7.41 -16.89
CA ARG A 23 4.32 8.59 -16.99
C ARG A 23 5.13 9.86 -17.31
N GLY A 24 6.32 10.01 -16.73
CA GLY A 24 7.25 11.11 -16.96
C GLY A 24 6.87 12.43 -16.31
N GLU A 25 5.66 12.60 -15.80
CA GLU A 25 5.16 13.84 -15.18
C GLU A 25 4.20 13.58 -14.03
N LEU A 26 4.07 14.55 -13.13
CA LEU A 26 3.07 14.63 -12.06
C LEU A 26 2.62 16.08 -11.88
N THR A 27 1.45 16.29 -11.25
CA THR A 27 1.05 17.63 -10.84
C THR A 27 2.01 18.18 -9.78
N GLY A 28 2.66 19.28 -10.10
CA GLY A 28 3.57 19.98 -9.19
C GLY A 28 2.84 20.80 -8.11
N PRO A 29 3.57 21.42 -7.17
CA PRO A 29 2.99 22.25 -6.11
C PRO A 29 2.14 23.41 -6.61
N SER A 30 2.40 23.93 -7.81
CA SER A 30 1.60 24.98 -8.45
C SER A 30 0.24 24.51 -8.97
N GLY A 31 -0.04 23.21 -8.94
CA GLY A 31 -1.23 22.61 -9.57
C GLY A 31 -1.10 22.34 -11.07
N ALA A 32 0.03 22.70 -11.70
CA ALA A 32 0.32 22.41 -13.10
C ALA A 32 1.15 21.11 -13.26
N PRO A 33 1.07 20.41 -14.42
CA PRO A 33 1.94 19.30 -14.72
C PRO A 33 3.42 19.70 -14.67
N ALA A 34 4.24 18.88 -14.05
CA ALA A 34 5.68 19.07 -13.93
C ALA A 34 6.43 17.78 -14.28
N ARG A 35 7.45 17.89 -15.14
CA ARG A 35 8.28 16.75 -15.54
C ARG A 35 9.00 16.15 -14.34
N ILE A 36 9.01 14.81 -14.24
CA ILE A 36 9.77 14.08 -13.24
C ILE A 36 11.24 14.01 -13.70
N GLU A 37 12.10 14.73 -13.00
CA GLU A 37 13.53 14.78 -13.29
C GLU A 37 14.32 13.79 -12.44
N GLN A 38 13.82 13.52 -11.22
CA GLN A 38 14.45 12.59 -10.30
C GLN A 38 13.41 11.87 -9.45
N ILE A 39 13.63 10.57 -9.25
CA ILE A 39 12.93 9.74 -8.26
C ILE A 39 13.97 9.29 -7.23
N VAL A 40 13.77 9.67 -5.97
CA VAL A 40 14.59 9.21 -4.84
C VAL A 40 13.83 8.10 -4.13
N LEU A 41 14.42 6.91 -4.08
CA LEU A 41 13.94 5.76 -3.33
C LEU A 41 14.70 5.69 -2.01
N LEU A 42 13.98 5.75 -0.89
CA LEU A 42 14.55 5.54 0.45
C LEU A 42 14.00 4.22 1.02
N ASP A 43 14.89 3.31 1.37
CA ASP A 43 14.53 2.02 1.99
C ASP A 43 15.70 1.49 2.84
N ALA A 44 15.38 0.62 3.79
CA ALA A 44 16.38 -0.09 4.59
C ALA A 44 17.20 -1.10 3.74
N LEU A 45 16.59 -1.63 2.67
CA LEU A 45 17.21 -2.65 1.81
C LEU A 45 16.82 -2.47 0.35
N PHE A 46 17.78 -2.60 -0.55
CA PHE A 46 17.57 -2.75 -1.99
C PHE A 46 18.17 -4.08 -2.46
N HIS A 47 17.37 -4.87 -3.18
CA HIS A 47 17.83 -6.16 -3.74
C HIS A 47 18.54 -6.01 -5.08
N ARG A 48 18.32 -4.92 -5.79
CA ARG A 48 18.92 -4.62 -7.10
C ARG A 48 19.22 -3.12 -7.23
N PRO A 49 20.26 -2.74 -7.96
CA PRO A 49 20.48 -1.34 -8.32
C PRO A 49 19.37 -0.83 -9.24
N ALA A 50 19.16 0.47 -9.24
CA ALA A 50 18.28 1.12 -10.20
C ALA A 50 18.94 1.16 -11.59
N GLU A 51 18.14 0.88 -12.62
CA GLU A 51 18.61 0.87 -14.02
C GLU A 51 18.42 2.23 -14.72
N ASP A 52 17.41 3.02 -14.30
CA ASP A 52 17.10 4.33 -14.90
C ASP A 52 17.93 5.42 -14.20
N ALA A 53 18.64 6.23 -14.98
CA ALA A 53 19.51 7.30 -14.48
C ALA A 53 18.78 8.39 -13.66
N ARG A 54 17.45 8.50 -13.80
CA ARG A 54 16.62 9.40 -12.99
C ARG A 54 16.36 8.85 -11.58
N VAL A 55 16.66 7.57 -11.30
CA VAL A 55 16.41 6.94 -10.01
C VAL A 55 17.65 6.95 -9.15
N ARG A 56 17.56 7.56 -7.98
CA ARG A 56 18.56 7.52 -6.93
C ARG A 56 18.07 6.67 -5.76
N GLN A 57 18.79 5.61 -5.44
CA GLN A 57 18.57 4.80 -4.24
C GLN A 57 19.37 5.35 -3.06
N ILE A 58 18.69 5.48 -1.90
CA ILE A 58 19.32 5.82 -0.62
C ILE A 58 18.97 4.69 0.34
N GLN A 59 19.96 3.90 0.70
CA GLN A 59 19.76 2.88 1.73
C GLN A 59 19.90 3.52 3.12
N GLY A 60 18.87 3.35 3.97
CA GLY A 60 18.87 3.92 5.31
C GLY A 60 17.61 3.63 6.09
N ASP A 61 17.67 3.84 7.41
CA ASP A 61 16.55 3.64 8.32
C ASP A 61 15.63 4.88 8.29
N ILE A 62 14.34 4.67 8.08
CA ILE A 62 13.34 5.74 8.10
C ILE A 62 13.21 6.41 9.47
N SER A 63 13.59 5.73 10.55
CA SER A 63 13.63 6.28 11.90
C SER A 63 14.84 7.20 12.15
N ASP A 64 15.87 7.15 11.29
CA ASP A 64 16.96 8.12 11.35
C ASP A 64 16.55 9.43 10.68
N ARG A 65 16.33 10.44 11.52
CA ARG A 65 15.89 11.76 11.10
C ARG A 65 16.85 12.42 10.09
N ALA A 66 18.17 12.26 10.28
CA ALA A 66 19.15 12.88 9.39
C ALA A 66 19.09 12.28 7.99
N THR A 67 18.98 10.96 7.87
CA THR A 67 18.80 10.25 6.60
C THR A 67 17.53 10.70 5.87
N VAL A 68 16.39 10.82 6.56
CA VAL A 68 15.12 11.27 5.96
C VAL A 68 15.22 12.70 5.46
N PHE A 69 15.77 13.62 6.27
CA PHE A 69 15.94 15.01 5.87
C PHE A 69 16.92 15.17 4.69
N ALA A 70 17.98 14.38 4.64
CA ALA A 70 18.91 14.38 3.50
C ALA A 70 18.26 13.83 2.22
N ALA A 71 17.40 12.80 2.33
CA ALA A 71 16.68 12.21 1.19
C ALA A 71 15.64 13.18 0.60
N ILE A 72 14.81 13.79 1.45
CA ILE A 72 13.75 14.71 1.03
C ILE A 72 14.36 16.05 0.57
N GLY A 73 15.31 16.60 1.30
CA GLY A 73 15.93 17.88 0.99
C GLY A 73 14.98 19.07 1.18
N ARG A 74 15.34 20.19 0.56
CA ARG A 74 14.59 21.46 0.66
C ARG A 74 14.08 22.00 -0.68
N ASP A 75 14.03 21.16 -1.70
CA ASP A 75 13.63 21.58 -3.04
C ASP A 75 12.16 22.00 -3.08
N ALA A 76 11.85 23.05 -3.84
CA ALA A 76 10.49 23.59 -3.93
C ALA A 76 9.51 22.68 -4.69
N ALA A 77 9.99 21.93 -5.70
CA ALA A 77 9.16 21.07 -6.52
C ALA A 77 9.33 19.61 -6.10
N THR A 78 8.71 19.21 -4.97
CA THR A 78 8.81 17.86 -4.42
C THR A 78 7.44 17.23 -4.22
N ALA A 79 7.31 15.96 -4.62
CA ALA A 79 6.19 15.07 -4.26
C ALA A 79 6.71 13.93 -3.38
N ILE A 80 5.94 13.51 -2.39
CA ILE A 80 6.35 12.48 -1.44
C ILE A 80 5.29 11.39 -1.39
N PHE A 81 5.69 10.14 -1.64
CA PHE A 81 4.90 8.94 -1.41
C PHE A 81 5.53 8.18 -0.24
N HIS A 82 4.85 8.19 0.90
CA HIS A 82 5.34 7.52 2.11
C HIS A 82 4.72 6.14 2.24
N LEU A 83 5.50 5.10 1.84
CA LEU A 83 5.09 3.70 1.86
C LEU A 83 5.90 2.86 2.87
N ALA A 84 7.02 3.38 3.39
CA ALA A 84 7.86 2.67 4.36
C ALA A 84 7.07 2.32 5.62
N SER A 85 7.13 1.07 6.03
CA SER A 85 6.46 0.57 7.23
C SER A 85 6.92 -0.85 7.55
N MET A 86 7.06 -1.18 8.82
CA MET A 86 7.01 -2.58 9.26
C MET A 86 5.62 -3.14 9.00
N VAL A 87 5.54 -4.43 8.71
CA VAL A 87 4.26 -5.11 8.39
C VAL A 87 3.54 -5.59 9.65
N SER A 88 2.25 -5.92 9.50
CA SER A 88 1.34 -6.18 10.62
C SER A 88 1.81 -7.28 11.59
N GLY A 89 2.32 -8.40 11.08
CA GLY A 89 2.79 -9.50 11.94
C GLY A 89 4.02 -9.14 12.77
N GLU A 90 4.99 -8.45 12.15
CA GLU A 90 6.19 -7.98 12.84
C GLU A 90 5.87 -6.92 13.89
N CYS A 91 4.88 -6.06 13.66
CA CYS A 91 4.49 -5.03 14.62
C CYS A 91 3.91 -5.62 15.92
N GLU A 92 3.23 -6.77 15.82
CA GLU A 92 2.71 -7.46 17.02
C GLU A 92 3.83 -8.15 17.83
N GLU A 93 4.90 -8.55 17.15
CA GLU A 93 6.06 -9.20 17.82
C GLU A 93 7.06 -8.19 18.37
N ARG A 94 7.21 -7.03 17.72
CA ARG A 94 8.28 -6.06 17.97
C ARG A 94 7.67 -4.66 18.15
N PHE A 95 6.95 -4.48 19.26
CA PHE A 95 6.19 -3.26 19.55
C PHE A 95 7.04 -1.98 19.48
N ASP A 96 8.19 -1.94 20.17
CA ASP A 96 9.06 -0.75 20.22
C ASP A 96 9.64 -0.42 18.83
N ASP A 97 10.04 -1.43 18.08
CA ASP A 97 10.48 -1.22 16.69
C ASP A 97 9.35 -0.72 15.79
N ALA A 98 8.13 -1.21 16.00
CA ALA A 98 6.96 -0.72 15.26
C ALA A 98 6.71 0.77 15.54
N LEU A 99 6.82 1.22 16.79
CA LEU A 99 6.72 2.65 17.11
C LEU A 99 7.86 3.43 16.46
N ARG A 100 9.09 2.96 16.59
CA ARG A 100 10.26 3.60 16.03
C ARG A 100 10.18 3.74 14.51
N VAL A 101 9.84 2.66 13.79
CA VAL A 101 9.81 2.64 12.32
C VAL A 101 8.54 3.28 11.76
N ASN A 102 7.36 2.88 12.25
CA ASN A 102 6.10 3.32 11.65
C ASN A 102 5.65 4.70 12.14
N LEU A 103 5.83 5.00 13.43
CA LEU A 103 5.39 6.27 13.98
C LEU A 103 6.50 7.34 13.91
N ASP A 104 7.68 7.10 14.48
CA ASP A 104 8.76 8.10 14.44
C ASP A 104 9.30 8.27 13.03
N GLY A 105 9.41 7.18 12.25
CA GLY A 105 9.73 7.25 10.82
C GLY A 105 8.73 8.10 10.04
N GLY A 106 7.42 7.90 10.26
CA GLY A 106 6.36 8.73 9.67
C GLY A 106 6.50 10.20 10.07
N ARG A 107 6.73 10.47 11.37
CA ARG A 107 6.98 11.84 11.87
C ARG A 107 8.20 12.48 11.19
N ASN A 108 9.29 11.75 11.02
CA ASN A 108 10.48 12.25 10.33
C ASN A 108 10.17 12.69 8.90
N VAL A 109 9.38 11.89 8.16
CA VAL A 109 8.94 12.22 6.80
C VAL A 109 8.08 13.49 6.80
N PHE A 110 7.10 13.59 7.71
CA PHE A 110 6.20 14.76 7.78
C PHE A 110 6.93 16.03 8.22
N GLU A 111 7.87 15.94 9.16
CA GLU A 111 8.72 17.07 9.54
C GLU A 111 9.68 17.49 8.42
N ALA A 112 10.25 16.56 7.67
CA ALA A 112 11.07 16.88 6.51
C ALA A 112 10.23 17.51 5.38
N ALA A 113 9.00 17.01 5.16
CA ALA A 113 8.06 17.60 4.22
C ALA A 113 7.69 19.04 4.62
N ARG A 114 7.47 19.29 5.91
CA ARG A 114 7.22 20.64 6.45
C ARG A 114 8.41 21.59 6.26
N ALA A 115 9.63 21.05 6.33
CA ALA A 115 10.86 21.84 6.16
C ALA A 115 11.24 22.07 4.69
N ALA A 116 10.63 21.35 3.76
CA ALA A 116 10.84 21.52 2.32
C ALA A 116 10.21 22.84 1.86
N ALA A 117 10.79 23.44 0.81
CA ALA A 117 10.19 24.62 0.20
C ALA A 117 8.97 24.23 -0.67
N GLY A 118 8.08 25.17 -0.92
CA GLY A 118 7.01 24.99 -1.92
C GLY A 118 5.83 24.14 -1.54
N ARG A 119 5.65 23.76 -0.26
CA ARG A 119 4.50 23.00 0.24
C ARG A 119 4.24 21.72 -0.56
N PRO A 120 5.07 20.65 -0.38
CA PRO A 120 5.00 19.43 -1.17
C PRO A 120 3.66 18.71 -1.01
N ARG A 121 3.26 17.95 -2.04
CA ARG A 121 2.17 16.99 -1.91
C ARG A 121 2.70 15.70 -1.27
N VAL A 122 1.99 15.21 -0.24
CA VAL A 122 2.33 14.00 0.51
C VAL A 122 1.21 12.99 0.40
N VAL A 123 1.48 11.84 -0.18
CA VAL A 123 0.57 10.67 -0.19
C VAL A 123 1.10 9.65 0.82
N PHE A 124 0.32 9.40 1.86
CA PHE A 124 0.63 8.41 2.88
C PHE A 124 -0.12 7.10 2.62
N ALA A 125 0.61 5.99 2.54
CA ALA A 125 0.02 4.66 2.48
C ALA A 125 -0.42 4.22 3.88
N SER A 126 -1.67 4.51 4.21
CA SER A 126 -2.37 3.99 5.38
C SER A 126 -2.94 2.59 5.12
N SER A 127 -3.81 2.09 5.97
CA SER A 127 -4.33 0.73 5.89
C SER A 127 -5.74 0.64 6.46
N ILE A 128 -6.53 -0.29 5.93
CA ILE A 128 -7.80 -0.71 6.54
C ILE A 128 -7.61 -1.36 7.92
N ALA A 129 -6.38 -1.76 8.30
CA ALA A 129 -6.07 -2.22 9.65
C ALA A 129 -6.25 -1.14 10.73
N GLY A 130 -6.47 0.11 10.34
CA GLY A 130 -6.91 1.19 11.23
C GLY A 130 -8.33 1.00 11.77
N TYR A 131 -9.18 0.24 11.06
CA TYR A 131 -10.49 -0.17 11.56
C TYR A 131 -10.38 -1.36 12.50
N GLY A 132 -11.35 -1.53 13.39
CA GLY A 132 -11.42 -2.67 14.30
C GLY A 132 -12.37 -2.44 15.47
N GLY A 133 -12.47 -3.44 16.34
CA GLY A 133 -13.27 -3.37 17.56
C GLY A 133 -14.76 -3.13 17.31
N GLU A 134 -15.46 -2.62 18.32
CA GLU A 134 -16.90 -2.42 18.32
C GLU A 134 -17.38 -1.33 17.34
N ALA A 135 -16.51 -0.42 16.92
CA ALA A 135 -16.84 0.63 15.96
C ALA A 135 -16.83 0.14 14.50
N MET A 136 -16.40 -1.09 14.26
CA MET A 136 -16.33 -1.66 12.92
C MET A 136 -17.72 -1.86 12.34
N GLN A 137 -17.86 -1.52 11.07
CA GLN A 137 -19.10 -1.63 10.29
C GLN A 137 -18.93 -2.60 9.11
N ASP A 138 -20.01 -2.98 8.47
CA ASP A 138 -20.00 -3.75 7.23
C ASP A 138 -20.97 -3.10 6.20
N PRO A 139 -20.44 -2.34 5.22
CA PRO A 139 -19.04 -2.03 4.98
C PRO A 139 -18.47 -0.92 5.91
N ASN A 140 -17.15 -0.93 6.12
CA ASN A 140 -16.47 0.21 6.71
C ASN A 140 -16.29 1.31 5.66
N THR A 141 -16.55 2.56 6.07
CA THR A 141 -16.45 3.75 5.23
C THR A 141 -15.31 4.67 5.73
N ASP A 142 -15.00 5.73 5.00
CA ASP A 142 -14.06 6.76 5.46
C ASP A 142 -14.48 7.38 6.81
N ARG A 143 -15.78 7.40 7.11
CA ARG A 143 -16.37 7.98 8.32
C ARG A 143 -16.43 7.00 9.51
N THR A 144 -16.15 5.71 9.28
CA THR A 144 -16.08 4.74 10.36
C THR A 144 -14.91 5.11 11.28
N LYS A 145 -15.20 5.20 12.59
CA LYS A 145 -14.19 5.54 13.60
C LYS A 145 -13.04 4.54 13.57
N LEU A 146 -11.82 5.04 13.52
CA LEU A 146 -10.62 4.20 13.61
C LEU A 146 -10.41 3.74 15.07
N THR A 147 -10.57 2.45 15.30
CA THR A 147 -10.37 1.78 16.59
C THR A 147 -9.53 0.52 16.37
N PRO A 148 -8.27 0.68 15.95
CA PRO A 148 -7.40 -0.44 15.58
C PRO A 148 -7.19 -1.41 16.73
N ARG A 149 -7.09 -2.70 16.40
CA ARG A 149 -6.83 -3.80 17.33
C ARG A 149 -5.43 -4.40 17.14
N THR A 150 -4.57 -3.69 16.42
CA THR A 150 -3.18 -4.07 16.16
C THR A 150 -2.27 -2.84 16.28
N THR A 151 -1.02 -3.06 16.69
CA THR A 151 0.02 -2.01 16.74
C THR A 151 0.23 -1.37 15.38
N TYR A 152 0.23 -2.18 14.32
CA TYR A 152 0.30 -1.68 12.95
C TYR A 152 -0.84 -0.71 12.62
N GLY A 153 -2.09 -1.11 12.88
CA GLY A 153 -3.26 -0.28 12.62
C GLY A 153 -3.24 1.02 13.45
N MET A 154 -2.80 0.94 14.71
CA MET A 154 -2.65 2.10 15.58
C MET A 154 -1.65 3.11 15.00
N THR A 155 -0.45 2.67 14.60
CA THR A 155 0.55 3.58 14.01
C THR A 155 0.06 4.22 12.71
N LYS A 156 -0.68 3.49 11.88
CA LYS A 156 -1.30 4.03 10.65
C LYS A 156 -2.34 5.10 10.98
N ALA A 157 -3.23 4.85 11.95
CA ALA A 157 -4.26 5.79 12.37
C ALA A 157 -3.65 7.09 12.95
N ILE A 158 -2.61 6.99 13.78
CA ILE A 158 -1.90 8.16 14.30
C ILE A 158 -1.27 8.97 13.17
N CYS A 159 -0.62 8.33 12.20
CA CYS A 159 -0.03 9.00 11.05
C CYS A 159 -1.08 9.70 10.17
N GLU A 160 -2.29 9.15 9.99
CA GLU A 160 -3.40 9.85 9.31
C GLU A 160 -3.78 11.15 10.02
N LEU A 161 -3.89 11.12 11.36
CA LEU A 161 -4.18 12.34 12.15
C LEU A 161 -3.07 13.38 11.99
N LEU A 162 -1.80 12.96 11.94
CA LEU A 162 -0.68 13.86 11.68
C LEU A 162 -0.77 14.45 10.27
N VAL A 163 -1.09 13.65 9.24
CA VAL A 163 -1.29 14.14 7.86
C VAL A 163 -2.41 15.18 7.81
N ASN A 164 -3.54 14.93 8.47
CA ASN A 164 -4.67 15.87 8.54
C ASN A 164 -4.26 17.19 9.21
N ASP A 165 -3.59 17.14 10.38
CA ASP A 165 -3.22 18.37 11.10
C ASP A 165 -2.14 19.17 10.38
N HIS A 166 -1.12 18.53 9.82
CA HIS A 166 -0.12 19.19 8.99
C HIS A 166 -0.75 19.88 7.77
N SER A 167 -1.71 19.22 7.13
CA SER A 167 -2.43 19.78 5.97
C SER A 167 -3.28 20.98 6.36
N ARG A 168 -4.05 20.86 7.46
CA ARG A 168 -4.86 21.96 8.02
C ARG A 168 -4.02 23.19 8.35
N LYS A 169 -2.78 22.99 8.84
CA LYS A 169 -1.82 24.07 9.14
C LYS A 169 -1.09 24.60 7.91
N GLY A 170 -1.32 24.03 6.73
CA GLY A 170 -0.66 24.44 5.50
C GLY A 170 0.82 24.06 5.39
N HIS A 171 1.32 23.14 6.21
CA HIS A 171 2.70 22.69 6.19
C HIS A 171 3.03 21.94 4.90
N PHE A 172 2.10 21.08 4.45
CA PHE A 172 2.13 20.37 3.17
C PHE A 172 0.70 20.05 2.71
N ASP A 173 0.52 19.65 1.46
CA ASP A 173 -0.76 19.19 0.92
C ASP A 173 -0.81 17.65 1.05
N GLY A 174 -1.32 17.16 2.20
CA GLY A 174 -1.30 15.75 2.55
C GLY A 174 -2.61 15.04 2.25
N ARG A 175 -2.52 13.72 2.01
CA ARG A 175 -3.64 12.79 1.86
C ARG A 175 -3.21 11.37 2.19
N SER A 176 -4.13 10.59 2.74
CA SER A 176 -3.86 9.22 3.19
C SER A 176 -4.73 8.23 2.41
N ALA A 177 -4.12 7.20 1.83
CA ALA A 177 -4.82 6.08 1.20
C ALA A 177 -4.92 4.91 2.19
N ARG A 178 -6.13 4.56 2.65
CA ARG A 178 -6.36 3.34 3.43
C ARG A 178 -6.39 2.15 2.50
N LEU A 179 -5.25 1.48 2.37
CA LEU A 179 -5.08 0.35 1.46
C LEU A 179 -5.84 -0.88 1.98
N PRO A 180 -6.67 -1.52 1.15
CA PRO A 180 -7.12 -2.89 1.36
C PRO A 180 -5.95 -3.87 1.29
N THR A 181 -6.20 -5.16 1.50
CA THR A 181 -5.16 -6.17 1.23
C THR A 181 -4.80 -6.19 -0.24
N VAL A 182 -3.53 -5.90 -0.51
CA VAL A 182 -3.01 -5.80 -1.88
C VAL A 182 -2.60 -7.17 -2.40
N ILE A 183 -3.17 -7.59 -3.51
CA ILE A 183 -2.88 -8.83 -4.23
C ILE A 183 -2.48 -8.52 -5.69
N ILE A 184 -1.72 -9.35 -6.39
CA ILE A 184 -0.96 -10.52 -5.97
C ILE A 184 0.50 -10.08 -5.89
N ARG A 185 1.12 -10.21 -4.72
CA ARG A 185 2.52 -9.84 -4.55
C ARG A 185 3.42 -11.01 -5.00
N PRO A 186 4.37 -10.79 -5.92
CA PRO A 186 5.33 -11.81 -6.33
C PRO A 186 6.36 -12.12 -5.23
N GLY A 187 7.16 -13.13 -5.47
CA GLY A 187 8.23 -13.55 -4.58
C GLY A 187 7.75 -14.42 -3.42
N LYS A 188 8.52 -14.50 -2.34
CA LYS A 188 8.22 -15.38 -1.19
C LYS A 188 7.21 -14.75 -0.22
N PRO A 189 6.52 -15.57 0.59
CA PRO A 189 5.75 -15.08 1.74
C PRO A 189 6.58 -14.15 2.62
N ASN A 190 5.90 -13.19 3.27
CA ASN A 190 6.52 -12.29 4.25
C ASN A 190 5.78 -12.37 5.59
N ALA A 191 6.26 -11.65 6.60
CA ALA A 191 5.70 -11.64 7.95
C ALA A 191 4.38 -10.84 8.08
N ALA A 192 3.76 -10.36 6.99
CA ALA A 192 2.42 -9.76 7.07
C ALA A 192 1.38 -10.84 7.40
N ALA A 193 0.49 -10.56 8.35
CA ALA A 193 -0.61 -11.47 8.68
C ALA A 193 -1.53 -11.73 7.48
N SER A 194 -1.59 -10.83 6.48
CA SER A 194 -2.31 -10.98 5.21
C SER A 194 -1.49 -11.65 4.09
N SER A 195 -0.28 -12.16 4.36
CA SER A 195 0.60 -12.74 3.33
C SER A 195 -0.06 -13.93 2.59
N TRP A 196 -0.92 -14.69 3.29
CA TRP A 196 -1.71 -15.77 2.73
C TRP A 196 -2.58 -15.33 1.55
N ALA A 197 -3.10 -14.10 1.56
CA ALA A 197 -3.99 -13.61 0.51
C ALA A 197 -3.32 -13.55 -0.87
N SER A 198 -2.03 -13.20 -0.94
CA SER A 198 -1.27 -13.34 -2.19
C SER A 198 -0.78 -14.78 -2.40
N GLY A 199 -0.44 -15.49 -1.32
CA GLY A 199 0.04 -16.86 -1.35
C GLY A 199 -0.92 -17.82 -2.03
N MET A 200 -2.22 -17.69 -1.73
CA MET A 200 -3.21 -18.60 -2.31
C MET A 200 -3.44 -18.44 -3.83
N PHE A 201 -2.90 -17.38 -4.44
CA PHE A 201 -2.81 -17.26 -5.90
C PHE A 201 -1.41 -17.62 -6.40
N ARG A 202 -0.40 -17.02 -5.80
CA ARG A 202 0.99 -17.07 -6.25
C ARG A 202 1.58 -18.49 -6.22
N GLU A 203 1.47 -19.18 -5.07
CA GLU A 203 2.04 -20.52 -4.91
C GLU A 203 1.42 -21.51 -5.90
N PRO A 204 0.06 -21.65 -6.00
CA PRO A 204 -0.52 -22.57 -6.98
C PRO A 204 -0.18 -22.22 -8.43
N LEU A 205 -0.12 -20.93 -8.81
CA LEU A 205 0.28 -20.50 -10.15
C LEU A 205 1.73 -20.86 -10.48
N ASN A 206 2.59 -20.96 -9.47
CA ASN A 206 3.97 -21.41 -9.62
C ASN A 206 4.15 -22.94 -9.49
N GLY A 207 3.05 -23.70 -9.34
CA GLY A 207 3.09 -25.15 -9.14
C GLY A 207 3.47 -25.55 -7.71
N GLU A 208 3.51 -24.60 -6.77
CA GLU A 208 3.89 -24.80 -5.37
C GLU A 208 2.66 -25.05 -4.50
N THR A 209 2.87 -25.73 -3.36
CA THR A 209 1.79 -25.92 -2.36
C THR A 209 1.53 -24.63 -1.60
N CYS A 210 0.26 -24.20 -1.59
CA CYS A 210 -0.20 -23.15 -0.71
C CYS A 210 -0.74 -23.73 0.60
N ALA A 211 -0.08 -23.45 1.72
CA ALA A 211 -0.58 -23.73 3.06
C ALA A 211 -1.50 -22.58 3.51
N LEU A 212 -2.82 -22.81 3.54
CA LEU A 212 -3.82 -21.79 3.90
C LEU A 212 -3.98 -21.71 5.42
N PRO A 213 -3.54 -20.60 6.09
CA PRO A 213 -3.55 -20.51 7.55
C PRO A 213 -4.88 -19.99 8.12
N VAL A 214 -5.85 -19.65 7.29
CA VAL A 214 -7.13 -19.07 7.69
C VAL A 214 -8.29 -19.98 7.27
N ARG A 215 -9.46 -19.77 7.87
CA ARG A 215 -10.68 -20.46 7.46
C ARG A 215 -11.07 -20.10 6.03
N ARG A 216 -11.63 -21.03 5.29
CA ARG A 216 -12.01 -20.83 3.87
C ARG A 216 -13.10 -19.79 3.65
N GLU A 217 -13.85 -19.48 4.68
CA GLU A 217 -14.92 -18.45 4.70
C GLU A 217 -14.44 -17.08 5.17
N GLN A 218 -13.15 -16.96 5.57
CA GLN A 218 -12.58 -15.69 6.02
C GLN A 218 -12.68 -14.66 4.90
N CYS A 219 -13.63 -13.73 5.04
CA CYS A 219 -13.82 -12.66 4.08
C CYS A 219 -12.81 -11.54 4.34
N HIS A 220 -12.23 -10.99 3.26
CA HIS A 220 -11.24 -9.93 3.35
C HIS A 220 -11.36 -8.97 2.16
N PRO A 221 -11.29 -7.64 2.37
CA PRO A 221 -11.28 -6.70 1.24
C PRO A 221 -9.92 -6.74 0.55
N MET A 222 -9.92 -7.13 -0.73
CA MET A 222 -8.71 -7.28 -1.54
C MET A 222 -8.78 -6.47 -2.82
N THR A 223 -7.64 -5.95 -3.26
CA THR A 223 -7.51 -5.22 -4.53
C THR A 223 -6.18 -5.52 -5.20
N GLY A 224 -6.13 -5.39 -6.53
CA GLY A 224 -4.93 -5.61 -7.31
C GLY A 224 -3.89 -4.49 -7.11
N TYR A 225 -2.59 -4.85 -7.13
CA TYR A 225 -1.52 -3.87 -6.95
C TYR A 225 -1.49 -2.79 -8.06
N ARG A 226 -1.89 -3.11 -9.31
CA ARG A 226 -1.98 -2.11 -10.39
C ARG A 226 -3.00 -1.02 -10.01
N THR A 227 -4.17 -1.41 -9.49
CA THR A 227 -5.20 -0.49 -8.99
C THR A 227 -4.67 0.37 -7.84
N VAL A 228 -3.91 -0.22 -6.91
CA VAL A 228 -3.31 0.54 -5.79
C VAL A 228 -2.32 1.58 -6.31
N ILE A 229 -1.43 1.23 -7.24
CA ILE A 229 -0.47 2.17 -7.82
C ILE A 229 -1.18 3.32 -8.53
N ASP A 230 -2.17 3.01 -9.35
CA ASP A 230 -2.96 4.03 -10.04
C ASP A 230 -3.76 4.90 -9.06
N SER A 231 -4.25 4.31 -7.95
CA SER A 231 -4.92 5.06 -6.88
C SER A 231 -3.98 6.00 -6.12
N LEU A 232 -2.76 5.57 -5.80
CA LEU A 232 -1.77 6.43 -5.14
C LEU A 232 -1.40 7.62 -6.02
N ILE A 233 -1.18 7.39 -7.30
CA ILE A 233 -0.92 8.45 -8.29
C ILE A 233 -2.17 9.32 -8.44
N GLY A 234 -3.35 8.72 -8.65
CA GLY A 234 -4.60 9.46 -8.78
C GLY A 234 -4.89 10.34 -7.57
N LEU A 235 -4.67 9.83 -6.35
CA LEU A 235 -4.85 10.58 -5.12
C LEU A 235 -3.86 11.76 -5.01
N HIS A 236 -2.62 11.60 -5.49
CA HIS A 236 -1.68 12.71 -5.61
C HIS A 236 -2.21 13.80 -6.57
N GLU A 237 -2.83 13.41 -7.68
CA GLU A 237 -3.34 14.33 -8.71
C GLU A 237 -4.58 15.11 -8.27
N VAL A 238 -5.36 14.62 -7.29
CA VAL A 238 -6.57 15.30 -6.82
C VAL A 238 -6.25 16.72 -6.33
N PRO A 239 -6.92 17.77 -6.85
CA PRO A 239 -6.75 19.12 -6.34
C PRO A 239 -7.13 19.21 -4.86
N GLU A 240 -6.38 20.00 -4.07
CA GLU A 240 -6.61 20.16 -2.63
C GLU A 240 -8.04 20.59 -2.31
N SER A 241 -8.63 21.45 -3.12
CA SER A 241 -10.02 21.95 -2.96
C SER A 241 -11.09 20.85 -2.97
N ARG A 242 -10.77 19.66 -3.48
CA ARG A 242 -11.68 18.51 -3.51
C ARG A 242 -11.50 17.53 -2.34
N LEU A 243 -10.43 17.69 -1.54
CA LEU A 243 -10.09 16.68 -0.52
C LEU A 243 -10.94 16.81 0.76
N GLY A 244 -11.38 18.02 1.12
CA GLY A 244 -12.08 18.27 2.39
C GLY A 244 -11.14 18.22 3.62
N ASP A 245 -11.74 18.19 4.81
CA ASP A 245 -11.00 18.26 6.08
C ASP A 245 -10.44 16.90 6.49
N ASP A 246 -11.22 15.83 6.33
CA ASP A 246 -10.74 14.46 6.51
C ASP A 246 -10.11 13.96 5.20
N ARG A 247 -8.80 13.78 5.23
CA ARG A 247 -7.98 13.40 4.08
C ARG A 247 -7.60 11.93 4.06
N GLY A 248 -8.26 11.09 4.86
CA GLY A 248 -8.18 9.64 4.83
C GLY A 248 -9.20 9.04 3.87
N TYR A 249 -8.75 8.28 2.86
CA TYR A 249 -9.61 7.69 1.83
C TYR A 249 -9.41 6.19 1.78
N VAL A 250 -10.50 5.43 2.03
CA VAL A 250 -10.47 3.99 1.84
C VAL A 250 -10.53 3.67 0.35
N LEU A 251 -9.61 2.86 -0.14
CA LEU A 251 -9.60 2.46 -1.54
C LEU A 251 -10.64 1.35 -1.78
N PRO A 252 -11.31 1.35 -2.96
CA PRO A 252 -12.28 0.33 -3.31
C PRO A 252 -11.63 -1.06 -3.38
N ALA A 253 -12.39 -2.10 -2.97
CA ALA A 253 -11.93 -3.47 -2.92
C ALA A 253 -13.06 -4.48 -3.14
N HIS A 254 -12.69 -5.68 -3.57
CA HIS A 254 -13.59 -6.81 -3.63
C HIS A 254 -13.68 -7.51 -2.26
N ARG A 255 -14.85 -8.05 -1.94
CA ARG A 255 -15.00 -9.03 -0.85
C ARG A 255 -14.51 -10.38 -1.34
N VAL A 256 -13.38 -10.84 -0.82
CA VAL A 256 -12.77 -12.09 -1.28
C VAL A 256 -12.64 -13.06 -0.11
N THR A 257 -13.12 -14.29 -0.32
CA THR A 257 -12.87 -15.42 0.57
C THR A 257 -11.87 -16.37 -0.10
N PRO A 258 -11.16 -17.21 0.66
CA PRO A 258 -10.36 -18.30 0.10
C PRO A 258 -11.13 -19.17 -0.91
N ASN A 259 -12.38 -19.51 -0.63
CA ASN A 259 -13.23 -20.29 -1.56
C ASN A 259 -13.44 -19.56 -2.90
N LEU A 260 -13.76 -18.26 -2.87
CA LEU A 260 -13.93 -17.46 -4.09
C LEU A 260 -12.61 -17.35 -4.85
N ALA A 261 -11.52 -17.08 -4.15
CA ALA A 261 -10.20 -16.95 -4.76
C ALA A 261 -9.76 -18.25 -5.45
N GLU A 262 -9.96 -19.42 -4.82
CA GLU A 262 -9.66 -20.72 -5.43
C GLU A 262 -10.54 -20.97 -6.66
N THR A 263 -11.84 -20.63 -6.63
CA THR A 263 -12.75 -20.76 -7.76
C THR A 263 -12.23 -19.95 -8.97
N VAL A 264 -11.91 -18.67 -8.76
CA VAL A 264 -11.41 -17.80 -9.83
C VAL A 264 -10.05 -18.27 -10.35
N LEU A 265 -9.17 -18.71 -9.45
CA LEU A 265 -7.86 -19.24 -9.81
C LEU A 265 -7.98 -20.47 -10.71
N ARG A 266 -8.86 -21.43 -10.37
CA ARG A 266 -9.13 -22.62 -11.19
C ARG A 266 -9.72 -22.25 -12.55
N GLN A 267 -10.60 -21.27 -12.60
CA GLN A 267 -11.14 -20.77 -13.87
C GLN A 267 -10.03 -20.23 -14.77
N VAL A 268 -9.18 -19.33 -14.27
CA VAL A 268 -8.07 -18.75 -15.06
C VAL A 268 -7.09 -19.83 -15.51
N ALA A 269 -6.78 -20.78 -14.61
CA ALA A 269 -5.87 -21.88 -14.94
C ALA A 269 -6.44 -22.78 -16.05
N GLY A 270 -7.73 -23.12 -16.01
CA GLY A 270 -8.40 -23.89 -17.04
C GLY A 270 -8.41 -23.19 -18.38
N GLU A 271 -8.71 -21.89 -18.43
CA GLU A 271 -8.71 -21.08 -19.66
C GLU A 271 -7.32 -20.94 -20.28
N ARG A 272 -6.27 -20.97 -19.47
CA ARG A 272 -4.87 -20.81 -19.90
C ARG A 272 -4.08 -22.11 -19.99
N GLY A 273 -4.71 -23.25 -19.69
CA GLY A 273 -4.05 -24.57 -19.72
C GLY A 273 -2.94 -24.71 -18.65
N LEU A 274 -3.06 -24.03 -17.51
CA LEU A 274 -2.07 -24.07 -16.44
C LEU A 274 -2.37 -25.19 -15.46
N THR A 275 -1.32 -25.86 -14.98
CA THR A 275 -1.42 -26.83 -13.87
C THR A 275 -1.13 -26.11 -12.56
N LEU A 276 -2.10 -26.13 -11.64
CA LEU A 276 -1.98 -25.48 -10.33
C LEU A 276 -1.34 -26.41 -9.30
N GLY A 277 -0.49 -25.84 -8.45
CA GLY A 277 -0.11 -26.47 -7.18
C GLY A 277 -1.30 -26.61 -6.23
N PRO A 278 -1.22 -27.52 -5.24
CA PRO A 278 -2.31 -27.77 -4.31
C PRO A 278 -2.49 -26.62 -3.29
N ILE A 279 -3.76 -26.37 -2.89
CA ILE A 279 -4.10 -25.54 -1.74
C ILE A 279 -4.52 -26.47 -0.62
N VAL A 280 -3.78 -26.46 0.50
CA VAL A 280 -4.02 -27.30 1.66
C VAL A 280 -4.35 -26.46 2.89
N ASP A 281 -5.33 -26.88 3.68
CA ASP A 281 -5.66 -26.20 4.92
C ASP A 281 -4.58 -26.45 5.97
N ALA A 282 -4.00 -25.37 6.49
CA ALA A 282 -2.95 -25.36 7.50
C ALA A 282 -3.25 -24.28 8.55
N PHE A 283 -4.39 -24.42 9.22
CA PHE A 283 -4.95 -23.43 10.13
C PHE A 283 -3.94 -22.97 11.18
N ASP A 284 -3.77 -21.64 11.28
CA ASP A 284 -2.97 -20.95 12.29
C ASP A 284 -3.86 -20.01 13.11
N ALA A 285 -4.06 -20.33 14.37
CA ALA A 285 -4.94 -19.59 15.27
C ALA A 285 -4.45 -18.13 15.49
N ARG A 286 -3.12 -17.89 15.47
CA ARG A 286 -2.53 -16.56 15.62
C ARG A 286 -2.84 -15.69 14.41
N ILE A 287 -2.59 -16.20 13.20
CA ILE A 287 -2.90 -15.48 11.95
C ILE A 287 -4.40 -15.21 11.86
N GLN A 288 -5.23 -16.25 12.10
CA GLN A 288 -6.68 -16.10 12.10
C GLN A 288 -7.13 -15.05 13.12
N GLY A 289 -6.56 -15.04 14.33
CA GLY A 289 -6.88 -14.07 15.37
C GLY A 289 -6.59 -12.62 14.96
N ILE A 290 -5.48 -12.38 14.26
CA ILE A 290 -5.13 -11.05 13.74
C ILE A 290 -6.13 -10.62 12.65
N VAL A 291 -6.32 -11.46 11.62
CA VAL A 291 -7.15 -11.08 10.46
C VAL A 291 -8.65 -11.00 10.77
N SER A 292 -9.12 -11.72 11.78
CA SER A 292 -10.52 -11.64 12.24
C SER A 292 -10.86 -10.28 12.88
N ASN A 293 -9.88 -9.49 13.25
CA ASN A 293 -10.05 -8.12 13.76
C ASN A 293 -10.06 -7.06 12.65
N TRP A 294 -9.91 -7.44 11.40
CA TRP A 294 -9.91 -6.52 10.27
C TRP A 294 -11.26 -6.50 9.55
N PRO A 295 -11.55 -5.45 8.75
CA PRO A 295 -12.79 -5.37 7.97
C PRO A 295 -13.01 -6.58 7.08
N VAL A 296 -14.28 -6.98 6.96
CA VAL A 296 -14.72 -7.97 5.96
C VAL A 296 -15.09 -7.30 4.63
N SER A 297 -15.43 -6.00 4.67
CA SER A 297 -15.68 -5.18 3.48
C SER A 297 -15.41 -3.70 3.76
N VAL A 298 -15.23 -2.96 2.68
CA VAL A 298 -15.02 -1.51 2.68
C VAL A 298 -15.85 -0.85 1.58
N ASP A 299 -16.27 0.41 1.82
CA ASP A 299 -16.90 1.26 0.83
C ASP A 299 -15.94 2.38 0.38
N GLY A 300 -15.41 2.25 -0.83
CA GLY A 300 -14.55 3.22 -1.47
C GLY A 300 -15.27 4.33 -2.26
N ALA A 301 -16.56 4.54 -2.04
CA ALA A 301 -17.37 5.48 -2.83
C ALA A 301 -16.77 6.88 -2.87
N ARG A 302 -16.21 7.37 -1.76
CA ARG A 302 -15.57 8.69 -1.70
C ARG A 302 -14.30 8.75 -2.56
N ALA A 303 -13.48 7.70 -2.57
CA ALA A 303 -12.31 7.60 -3.44
C ALA A 303 -12.72 7.58 -4.93
N ILE A 304 -13.76 6.82 -5.27
CA ILE A 304 -14.34 6.77 -6.62
C ILE A 304 -14.87 8.15 -7.05
N ALA A 305 -15.56 8.88 -6.17
CA ALA A 305 -16.06 10.23 -6.45
C ALA A 305 -14.92 11.24 -6.71
N LEU A 306 -13.73 11.00 -6.19
CA LEU A 306 -12.53 11.77 -6.52
C LEU A 306 -11.91 11.38 -7.88
N GLY A 307 -12.37 10.31 -8.52
CA GLY A 307 -11.86 9.81 -9.79
C GLY A 307 -10.80 8.72 -9.65
N LEU A 308 -10.63 8.14 -8.45
CA LEU A 308 -9.73 7.00 -8.28
C LEU A 308 -10.32 5.74 -8.92
N PRO A 309 -9.47 4.83 -9.44
CA PRO A 309 -9.93 3.65 -10.15
C PRO A 309 -10.67 2.67 -9.25
N GLN A 310 -11.68 2.02 -9.80
CA GLN A 310 -12.26 0.81 -9.23
C GLN A 310 -11.37 -0.41 -9.56
N PRO A 311 -11.27 -1.41 -8.68
CA PRO A 311 -10.58 -2.64 -9.02
C PRO A 311 -11.33 -3.36 -10.15
N PRO A 312 -10.63 -3.90 -11.15
CA PRO A 312 -11.23 -4.79 -12.13
C PRO A 312 -11.67 -6.10 -11.45
N GLU A 313 -12.45 -6.91 -12.14
CA GLU A 313 -12.84 -8.23 -11.63
C GLU A 313 -11.63 -9.04 -11.13
N LEU A 314 -11.84 -9.90 -10.13
CA LEU A 314 -10.78 -10.69 -9.50
C LEU A 314 -10.01 -11.54 -10.53
N LYS A 315 -10.71 -12.05 -11.54
CA LYS A 315 -10.12 -12.76 -12.67
C LYS A 315 -9.05 -11.93 -13.39
N ILE A 316 -9.38 -10.68 -13.71
CA ILE A 316 -8.44 -9.75 -14.37
C ILE A 316 -7.22 -9.47 -13.48
N ILE A 317 -7.39 -9.40 -12.16
CA ILE A 317 -6.26 -9.23 -11.23
C ILE A 317 -5.30 -10.42 -11.29
N VAL A 318 -5.83 -11.65 -11.41
CA VAL A 318 -5.01 -12.87 -11.59
C VAL A 318 -4.29 -12.84 -12.94
N GLU A 319 -4.99 -12.43 -13.99
CA GLU A 319 -4.40 -12.31 -15.34
C GLU A 319 -3.29 -11.24 -15.38
N GLN A 320 -3.50 -10.09 -14.75
CA GLN A 320 -2.47 -9.05 -14.60
C GLN A 320 -1.20 -9.56 -13.87
N TYR A 321 -1.38 -10.41 -12.86
CA TYR A 321 -0.24 -11.03 -12.19
C TYR A 321 0.53 -11.96 -13.13
N LEU A 322 -0.17 -12.78 -13.93
CA LEU A 322 0.45 -13.65 -14.92
C LEU A 322 1.18 -12.88 -16.02
N GLU A 323 0.62 -11.76 -16.47
CA GLU A 323 1.26 -10.86 -17.44
C GLU A 323 2.58 -10.28 -16.92
N ASP A 324 2.61 -9.83 -15.66
CA ASP A 324 3.77 -9.12 -15.12
C ASP A 324 4.82 -10.04 -14.50
N PHE A 325 4.41 -11.21 -13.99
CA PHE A 325 5.25 -12.09 -13.17
C PHE A 325 5.13 -13.57 -13.51
N GLY A 326 4.21 -13.95 -14.41
CA GLY A 326 4.05 -15.34 -14.84
C GLY A 326 5.33 -15.84 -15.51
N GLN A 327 5.74 -17.07 -15.21
CA GLN A 327 6.77 -17.73 -16.00
C GLN A 327 6.16 -18.05 -17.37
N ALA A 328 6.94 -17.87 -18.45
CA ALA A 328 6.55 -18.36 -19.76
C ALA A 328 6.23 -19.87 -19.64
N PRO A 329 5.19 -20.39 -20.30
CA PRO A 329 4.89 -21.82 -20.28
C PRO A 329 6.17 -22.58 -20.66
N ARG A 330 6.54 -23.55 -19.80
CA ARG A 330 7.68 -24.45 -20.01
C ARG A 330 7.38 -25.40 -21.17
#